data_92d19b17eadeafa477c0a080b9723df5
#
_entry.id   92d19b17eadeafa477c0a080b9723df5
#
_cell.length_a   1.000
_cell.length_b   1.000
_cell.length_c   1.000
_cell.angle_alpha   90.00
_cell.angle_beta   90.00
_cell.angle_gamma   90.00
#
_symmetry.space_group_name_H-M   'P 1'
#
loop_
_entity.id
_entity.type
_entity.pdbx_description
1 polymer ?
#
loop_
_entity_poly.entity_id
_entity_poly.type
_entity_poly.pdbx_seq_one_letter_code
_entity_poly.pdbx_strand_id
1 'polypeptide(L)'
;MIKRCLILFIFVACTQNIDPSIDEVAIESTTTSTIALASTTTTTTTTTIPQNNLITMHSPSERREIFNSNFIDSFPGYEGDSKADLLIQLAVNQLPDPFRTILKEEIIILNGCHPYGQAIYGRCVYGVFDPGGYDEKGNSGNEWALSIWISDRGLESGHLKDILLHEAAHAYSFIELQECKKPGGESYRSLAHKKFGGEENLADIFVYFYGGKWTHYIDLEYLSVENRDWINEMIAYCDLYKLEKNT
;
A
#
# COMPACT_ATOMS: atom_id res chain seq x y z
N MET A 1 30.25 -22.52 12.72
CA MET A 1 29.84 -22.24 11.32
C MET A 1 28.33 -22.10 11.32
N ILE A 2 27.84 -20.88 11.42
CA ILE A 2 26.40 -20.56 11.43
C ILE A 2 26.00 -20.39 9.97
N LYS A 3 25.23 -21.33 9.42
CA LYS A 3 24.61 -21.20 8.11
C LYS A 3 23.56 -20.10 8.20
N ARG A 4 23.88 -18.91 7.66
CA ARG A 4 22.88 -17.87 7.40
C ARG A 4 21.90 -18.43 6.36
N CYS A 5 20.69 -18.78 6.80
CA CYS A 5 19.59 -19.07 5.92
C CYS A 5 19.17 -17.73 5.30
N LEU A 6 19.58 -17.49 4.08
CA LEU A 6 19.15 -16.34 3.29
C LEU A 6 17.68 -16.59 2.92
N ILE A 7 16.75 -16.03 3.67
CA ILE A 7 15.34 -16.03 3.30
C ILE A 7 15.20 -15.03 2.17
N LEU A 8 15.21 -15.57 0.96
CA LEU A 8 14.94 -14.80 -0.25
C LEU A 8 13.45 -14.50 -0.27
N PHE A 9 13.04 -13.30 0.14
CA PHE A 9 11.69 -12.80 -0.10
C PHE A 9 11.57 -12.54 -1.60
N ILE A 10 10.87 -13.42 -2.29
CA ILE A 10 10.52 -13.21 -3.69
C ILE A 10 9.36 -12.22 -3.70
N PHE A 11 9.67 -10.96 -3.99
CA PHE A 11 8.66 -9.97 -4.31
C PHE A 11 8.09 -10.29 -5.69
N VAL A 12 6.90 -10.87 -5.72
CA VAL A 12 6.17 -11.07 -6.97
C VAL A 12 5.29 -9.85 -7.16
N ALA A 13 5.71 -8.94 -8.02
CA ALA A 13 4.90 -7.77 -8.33
C ALA A 13 3.77 -8.13 -9.29
N CYS A 14 2.65 -7.50 -9.08
CA CYS A 14 1.45 -7.59 -9.90
C CYS A 14 1.72 -7.31 -11.39
N THR A 15 1.77 -8.33 -12.21
CA THR A 15 1.86 -8.18 -13.67
C THR A 15 0.76 -8.97 -14.36
N GLN A 16 -0.41 -8.38 -14.57
CA GLN A 16 -1.33 -8.88 -15.56
C GLN A 16 -1.17 -8.09 -16.86
N ASN A 17 -0.90 -8.81 -17.95
CA ASN A 17 -1.02 -8.29 -19.30
C ASN A 17 -2.51 -8.23 -19.65
N ILE A 18 -3.12 -7.07 -19.53
CA ILE A 18 -4.41 -6.79 -20.16
C ILE A 18 -4.09 -6.03 -21.45
N ASP A 19 -4.26 -6.70 -22.57
CA ASP A 19 -4.22 -6.11 -23.90
C ASP A 19 -5.52 -5.28 -24.08
N PRO A 20 -5.48 -3.96 -24.24
CA PRO A 20 -6.68 -3.19 -24.51
C PRO A 20 -6.99 -3.31 -26.02
N SER A 21 -7.89 -4.20 -26.39
CA SER A 21 -8.54 -4.10 -27.69
C SER A 21 -9.47 -2.88 -27.66
N ILE A 22 -9.03 -1.81 -28.28
CA ILE A 22 -9.83 -0.61 -28.49
C ILE A 22 -10.81 -0.92 -29.60
N ASP A 23 -12.07 -1.15 -29.25
CA ASP A 23 -13.17 -1.06 -30.21
C ASP A 23 -13.45 0.43 -30.50
N GLU A 24 -13.14 0.81 -31.72
CA GLU A 24 -13.37 2.14 -32.27
C GLU A 24 -14.88 2.34 -32.49
N VAL A 25 -15.54 3.04 -31.56
CA VAL A 25 -16.93 3.48 -31.73
C VAL A 25 -16.94 4.81 -32.47
N ALA A 26 -17.40 4.77 -33.68
CA ALA A 26 -17.67 5.93 -34.53
C ALA A 26 -18.71 6.84 -33.87
N ILE A 27 -18.36 8.08 -33.57
CA ILE A 27 -19.28 9.11 -33.11
C ILE A 27 -19.75 9.91 -34.33
N GLU A 28 -21.03 9.73 -34.72
CA GLU A 28 -21.71 10.58 -35.65
C GLU A 28 -21.90 12.00 -35.11
N SER A 29 -21.53 12.94 -35.95
CA SER A 29 -21.69 14.39 -35.78
C SER A 29 -23.15 14.81 -35.95
N THR A 30 -23.74 15.51 -34.99
CA THR A 30 -24.93 16.33 -35.31
C THR A 30 -25.12 17.53 -34.36
N THR A 31 -25.14 18.68 -34.95
CA THR A 31 -25.98 19.88 -34.71
C THR A 31 -25.56 20.86 -33.62
N THR A 32 -25.09 21.97 -34.13
CA THR A 32 -24.96 23.30 -33.53
C THR A 32 -26.29 23.81 -32.92
N SER A 33 -26.30 24.10 -31.62
CA SER A 33 -27.32 24.98 -30.99
C SER A 33 -26.63 26.09 -30.23
N THR A 34 -26.78 27.29 -30.74
CA THR A 34 -26.33 28.52 -30.11
C THR A 34 -27.27 28.85 -28.94
N ILE A 35 -26.75 28.77 -27.70
CA ILE A 35 -27.45 29.27 -26.51
C ILE A 35 -26.66 30.41 -25.91
N ALA A 36 -27.39 31.50 -25.64
CA ALA A 36 -26.93 32.78 -25.14
C ALA A 36 -26.15 32.64 -23.80
N LEU A 37 -25.10 33.44 -23.69
CA LEU A 37 -24.26 33.61 -22.51
C LEU A 37 -25.07 34.19 -21.36
N ALA A 38 -25.45 33.38 -20.38
CA ALA A 38 -25.80 33.86 -19.07
C ALA A 38 -24.52 33.89 -18.21
N SER A 39 -24.14 35.09 -17.78
CA SER A 39 -22.97 35.29 -16.90
C SER A 39 -23.26 34.67 -15.55
N THR A 40 -22.82 33.44 -15.34
CA THR A 40 -22.91 32.80 -14.03
C THR A 40 -21.66 33.12 -13.25
N THR A 41 -21.82 33.95 -12.22
CA THR A 41 -20.78 34.23 -11.22
C THR A 41 -20.48 32.88 -10.49
N THR A 42 -19.39 32.21 -10.86
CA THR A 42 -18.94 31.01 -10.16
C THR A 42 -18.35 31.44 -8.82
N THR A 43 -19.14 31.32 -7.76
CA THR A 43 -18.61 31.42 -6.39
C THR A 43 -17.76 30.16 -6.15
N THR A 44 -16.44 30.31 -6.24
CA THR A 44 -15.50 29.27 -5.87
C THR A 44 -15.57 29.09 -4.35
N THR A 45 -16.37 28.16 -3.90
CA THR A 45 -16.35 27.75 -2.50
C THR A 45 -15.05 26.95 -2.29
N THR A 46 -14.04 27.64 -1.78
CA THR A 46 -12.81 26.95 -1.29
C THR A 46 -13.22 26.15 -0.09
N THR A 47 -13.44 24.85 -0.29
CA THR A 47 -13.62 23.90 0.81
C THR A 47 -12.28 23.78 1.51
N THR A 48 -12.10 24.53 2.59
CA THR A 48 -10.95 24.38 3.48
C THR A 48 -11.11 23.02 4.17
N ILE A 49 -10.35 22.02 3.73
CA ILE A 49 -10.28 20.72 4.42
C ILE A 49 -9.68 21.03 5.81
N PRO A 50 -10.33 20.62 6.91
CA PRO A 50 -9.78 20.84 8.25
C PRO A 50 -8.42 20.15 8.35
N GLN A 51 -7.36 20.90 8.54
CA GLN A 51 -5.99 20.38 8.68
C GLN A 51 -5.82 19.35 9.80
N ASN A 52 -6.78 19.27 10.73
CA ASN A 52 -6.67 18.43 11.92
C ASN A 52 -6.92 16.94 11.69
N ASN A 53 -7.30 16.50 10.48
CA ASN A 53 -7.60 15.10 10.18
C ASN A 53 -6.63 14.45 9.17
N LEU A 54 -5.60 15.17 8.75
CA LEU A 54 -4.57 14.58 7.89
C LEU A 54 -3.60 13.77 8.75
N ILE A 55 -3.50 12.48 8.46
CA ILE A 55 -2.44 11.64 9.03
C ILE A 55 -1.11 12.22 8.54
N THR A 56 -0.19 12.45 9.46
CA THR A 56 1.19 12.73 9.11
C THR A 56 1.77 11.45 8.51
N MET A 57 2.06 11.44 7.21
CA MET A 57 2.47 10.24 6.48
C MET A 57 3.85 9.71 6.87
N HIS A 58 4.54 10.43 7.71
CA HIS A 58 5.93 10.15 7.96
C HIS A 58 6.18 10.03 9.44
N SER A 59 5.97 8.86 9.88
CA SER A 59 6.41 8.44 11.19
C SER A 59 7.64 7.53 11.03
N PRO A 60 8.72 7.80 11.73
CA PRO A 60 9.01 9.05 12.42
C PRO A 60 9.40 10.18 11.43
N SER A 61 8.97 11.39 11.72
CA SER A 61 9.24 12.59 10.90
C SER A 61 10.72 12.78 10.56
N GLU A 62 11.59 12.45 11.51
CA GLU A 62 13.04 12.53 11.35
C GLU A 62 13.57 11.66 10.20
N ARG A 63 13.05 10.44 10.02
CA ARG A 63 13.44 9.57 8.89
C ARG A 63 13.09 10.18 7.55
N ARG A 64 11.96 10.86 7.46
CA ARG A 64 11.58 11.54 6.23
C ARG A 64 12.42 12.77 5.96
N GLU A 65 12.73 13.58 6.97
CA GLU A 65 13.63 14.73 6.78
C GLU A 65 14.98 14.27 6.28
N ILE A 66 15.53 13.20 6.84
CA ILE A 66 16.77 12.57 6.38
C ILE A 66 16.60 12.08 4.93
N PHE A 67 15.50 11.40 4.62
CA PHE A 67 15.22 10.90 3.29
C PHE A 67 15.12 12.05 2.27
N ASN A 68 14.29 13.05 2.53
CA ASN A 68 14.12 14.20 1.65
C ASN A 68 15.41 14.99 1.44
N SER A 69 16.23 15.16 2.47
CA SER A 69 17.49 15.92 2.35
C SER A 69 18.57 15.19 1.56
N ASN A 70 18.57 13.85 1.59
CA ASN A 70 19.65 13.06 1.03
C ASN A 70 19.32 12.43 -0.33
N PHE A 71 18.05 12.22 -0.66
CA PHE A 71 17.63 11.38 -1.79
C PHE A 71 16.80 12.07 -2.85
N ILE A 72 16.17 13.22 -2.58
CA ILE A 72 15.29 13.88 -3.55
C ILE A 72 15.98 14.16 -4.90
N ASP A 73 17.29 14.46 -4.86
CA ASP A 73 18.08 14.76 -6.05
C ASP A 73 18.99 13.59 -6.52
N SER A 74 19.15 12.56 -5.69
CA SER A 74 20.15 11.50 -5.93
C SER A 74 19.53 10.12 -6.11
N PHE A 75 18.26 9.97 -5.80
CA PHE A 75 17.58 8.68 -5.79
C PHE A 75 16.55 8.57 -6.91
N PRO A 76 16.84 7.84 -7.98
CA PRO A 76 16.05 7.88 -9.23
C PRO A 76 14.63 7.34 -9.12
N GLY A 77 14.25 6.76 -7.99
CA GLY A 77 12.89 6.26 -7.80
C GLY A 77 11.97 7.21 -7.03
N TYR A 78 12.53 8.20 -6.35
CA TYR A 78 11.76 9.09 -5.48
C TYR A 78 11.41 10.41 -6.19
N GLU A 79 10.15 10.74 -6.24
CA GLU A 79 9.66 11.91 -6.99
C GLU A 79 9.33 13.10 -6.10
N GLY A 80 8.98 12.88 -4.82
CA GLY A 80 8.76 13.95 -3.84
C GLY A 80 7.61 14.89 -4.20
N ASP A 81 6.58 14.42 -4.89
CA ASP A 81 5.47 15.23 -5.35
C ASP A 81 4.44 15.47 -4.24
N SER A 82 4.30 16.72 -3.81
CA SER A 82 3.33 17.11 -2.77
C SER A 82 1.87 16.84 -3.14
N LYS A 83 1.51 16.81 -4.43
CA LYS A 83 0.17 16.48 -4.90
C LYS A 83 -0.12 14.99 -4.74
N ALA A 84 0.83 14.15 -5.12
CA ALA A 84 0.75 12.71 -4.90
C ALA A 84 0.69 12.39 -3.40
N ASP A 85 1.51 13.05 -2.60
CA ASP A 85 1.48 12.95 -1.14
C ASP A 85 0.08 13.21 -0.57
N LEU A 86 -0.60 14.25 -1.02
CA LEU A 86 -1.96 14.57 -0.56
C LEU A 86 -2.96 13.47 -0.92
N LEU A 87 -2.90 12.94 -2.15
CA LEU A 87 -3.78 11.85 -2.59
C LEU A 87 -3.56 10.58 -1.77
N ILE A 88 -2.30 10.24 -1.53
CA ILE A 88 -1.93 9.09 -0.70
C ILE A 88 -2.43 9.29 0.75
N GLN A 89 -2.23 10.48 1.34
CA GLN A 89 -2.74 10.78 2.67
C GLN A 89 -4.25 10.62 2.80
N LEU A 90 -5.00 11.11 1.81
CA LEU A 90 -6.45 10.97 1.78
C LEU A 90 -6.87 9.50 1.71
N ALA A 91 -6.15 8.68 0.95
CA ALA A 91 -6.42 7.26 0.85
C ALA A 91 -6.04 6.51 2.14
N VAL A 92 -4.90 6.81 2.75
CA VAL A 92 -4.47 6.23 4.06
C VAL A 92 -5.49 6.54 5.15
N ASN A 93 -6.06 7.76 5.18
CA ASN A 93 -7.09 8.12 6.15
C ASN A 93 -8.37 7.27 6.05
N GLN A 94 -8.61 6.64 4.89
CA GLN A 94 -9.75 5.75 4.66
C GLN A 94 -9.46 4.29 4.99
N LEU A 95 -8.21 3.96 5.32
CA LEU A 95 -7.86 2.60 5.71
C LEU A 95 -8.44 2.27 7.08
N PRO A 96 -8.84 1.01 7.29
CA PRO A 96 -9.27 0.55 8.60
C PRO A 96 -8.08 0.43 9.57
N ASP A 97 -8.35 0.50 10.87
CA ASP A 97 -7.42 0.01 11.86
C ASP A 97 -7.40 -1.54 11.81
N PRO A 98 -6.23 -2.19 12.02
CA PRO A 98 -4.97 -1.64 12.53
C PRO A 98 -4.04 -1.04 11.45
N PHE A 99 -4.36 -1.12 10.16
CA PHE A 99 -3.44 -0.70 9.09
C PHE A 99 -3.12 0.80 9.14
N ARG A 100 -4.13 1.63 9.37
CA ARG A 100 -3.92 3.07 9.49
C ARG A 100 -2.95 3.41 10.63
N THR A 101 -3.04 2.70 11.76
CA THR A 101 -2.16 2.92 12.90
C THR A 101 -0.73 2.53 12.56
N ILE A 102 -0.50 1.36 11.97
CA ILE A 102 0.86 0.92 11.62
C ILE A 102 1.53 1.82 10.57
N LEU A 103 0.75 2.28 9.58
CA LEU A 103 1.26 3.22 8.59
C LEU A 103 1.65 4.57 9.20
N LYS A 104 0.96 4.98 10.26
CA LYS A 104 1.26 6.23 10.96
C LYS A 104 2.48 6.14 11.86
N GLU A 105 2.66 5.02 12.53
CA GLU A 105 3.64 4.86 13.59
C GLU A 105 4.96 4.27 13.11
N GLU A 106 4.93 3.38 12.11
CA GLU A 106 6.08 2.56 11.76
C GLU A 106 6.59 2.74 10.32
N ILE A 107 5.73 3.21 9.39
CA ILE A 107 6.00 3.16 7.95
C ILE A 107 6.21 4.55 7.36
N ILE A 108 7.23 4.69 6.51
CA ILE A 108 7.35 5.84 5.61
C ILE A 108 6.61 5.52 4.31
N ILE A 109 5.73 6.41 3.86
CA ILE A 109 5.08 6.26 2.57
C ILE A 109 5.71 7.25 1.59
N LEU A 110 6.16 6.72 0.45
CA LEU A 110 6.89 7.45 -0.57
C LEU A 110 6.14 7.35 -1.90
N ASN A 111 6.02 8.47 -2.61
CA ASN A 111 5.61 8.39 -4.00
C ASN A 111 6.84 8.23 -4.88
N GLY A 112 6.75 7.34 -5.87
CA GLY A 112 7.86 7.08 -6.78
C GLY A 112 8.00 5.61 -7.17
N CYS A 113 8.96 5.36 -8.02
CA CYS A 113 9.25 4.03 -8.52
C CYS A 113 10.28 3.33 -7.63
N HIS A 114 9.86 2.29 -6.94
CA HIS A 114 10.78 1.53 -6.08
C HIS A 114 11.94 0.95 -6.89
N PRO A 115 13.22 1.24 -6.53
CA PRO A 115 14.38 0.91 -7.38
C PRO A 115 14.55 -0.59 -7.59
N TYR A 116 14.44 -1.40 -6.56
CA TYR A 116 14.54 -2.85 -6.66
C TYR A 116 13.38 -3.44 -7.46
N GLY A 117 12.15 -2.94 -7.24
CA GLY A 117 10.99 -3.34 -8.03
C GLY A 117 11.17 -3.02 -9.52
N GLN A 118 11.65 -1.82 -9.84
CA GLN A 118 11.95 -1.44 -11.22
C GLN A 118 13.05 -2.31 -11.84
N ALA A 119 14.11 -2.61 -11.11
CA ALA A 119 15.21 -3.44 -11.60
C ALA A 119 14.77 -4.87 -11.93
N ILE A 120 13.87 -5.47 -11.11
CA ILE A 120 13.37 -6.82 -11.33
C ILE A 120 12.38 -6.87 -12.49
N TYR A 121 11.44 -5.92 -12.56
CA TYR A 121 10.30 -5.98 -13.48
C TYR A 121 10.47 -5.15 -14.75
N GLY A 122 11.57 -4.37 -14.85
CA GLY A 122 11.81 -3.44 -15.96
C GLY A 122 10.83 -2.28 -16.04
N ARG A 123 9.98 -2.11 -15.04
CA ARG A 123 8.97 -1.05 -14.94
C ARG A 123 8.58 -0.77 -13.50
N CYS A 124 8.01 0.40 -13.22
CA CYS A 124 7.40 0.69 -11.94
C CYS A 124 6.20 -0.24 -11.70
N VAL A 125 6.15 -0.83 -10.53
CA VAL A 125 4.99 -1.57 -10.03
C VAL A 125 3.99 -0.60 -9.39
N TYR A 126 2.77 -1.04 -9.10
CA TYR A 126 1.74 -0.17 -8.53
C TYR A 126 2.08 0.29 -7.11
N GLY A 127 2.41 -0.65 -6.24
CA GLY A 127 2.87 -0.44 -4.88
C GLY A 127 3.97 -1.45 -4.52
N VAL A 128 4.73 -1.15 -3.47
CA VAL A 128 5.72 -2.05 -2.86
C VAL A 128 5.83 -1.73 -1.39
N PHE A 129 5.69 -2.72 -0.51
CA PHE A 129 6.20 -2.65 0.85
C PHE A 129 7.66 -3.11 0.87
N ASP A 130 8.56 -2.26 1.33
CA ASP A 130 9.99 -2.56 1.46
C ASP A 130 10.43 -2.60 2.93
N PRO A 131 10.52 -3.79 3.54
CA PRO A 131 10.97 -3.92 4.92
C PRO A 131 12.46 -3.67 5.11
N GLY A 132 13.26 -3.81 4.04
CA GLY A 132 14.72 -3.85 4.12
C GLY A 132 15.45 -2.65 3.54
N GLY A 133 14.77 -1.76 2.83
CA GLY A 133 15.41 -0.66 2.11
C GLY A 133 16.31 -1.18 0.97
N TYR A 134 15.72 -1.90 -0.01
CA TYR A 134 16.47 -2.53 -1.09
C TYR A 134 16.75 -1.58 -2.25
N ASP A 135 18.03 -1.45 -2.64
CA ASP A 135 18.47 -0.73 -3.83
C ASP A 135 18.26 -1.55 -5.13
N GLU A 136 18.58 -0.96 -6.28
CA GLU A 136 18.45 -1.60 -7.60
C GLU A 136 19.29 -2.88 -7.77
N LYS A 137 20.29 -3.10 -6.90
CA LYS A 137 21.15 -4.30 -6.89
C LYS A 137 20.71 -5.33 -5.86
N GLY A 138 19.67 -5.02 -5.09
CA GLY A 138 19.18 -5.88 -4.00
C GLY A 138 19.99 -5.78 -2.72
N ASN A 139 20.81 -4.74 -2.53
CA ASN A 139 21.44 -4.47 -1.24
C ASN A 139 20.41 -3.85 -0.30
N SER A 140 20.38 -4.29 0.94
CA SER A 140 19.47 -3.80 1.98
C SER A 140 20.16 -2.84 2.94
N GLY A 141 19.37 -2.16 3.76
CA GLY A 141 19.85 -1.30 4.84
C GLY A 141 19.91 0.18 4.47
N ASN A 142 19.23 0.56 3.40
CA ASN A 142 19.08 1.97 3.07
C ASN A 142 18.04 2.66 3.97
N GLU A 143 18.06 3.98 3.99
CA GLU A 143 17.28 4.82 4.89
C GLU A 143 15.76 4.69 4.70
N TRP A 144 15.34 4.20 3.53
CA TRP A 144 13.92 3.91 3.25
C TRP A 144 13.45 2.51 3.70
N ALA A 145 14.21 1.79 4.48
CA ALA A 145 13.73 0.56 5.12
C ALA A 145 12.45 0.83 5.92
N LEU A 146 11.53 -0.13 5.94
CA LEU A 146 10.16 0.01 6.45
C LEU A 146 9.39 1.13 5.74
N SER A 147 9.33 1.05 4.43
CA SER A 147 8.58 1.98 3.59
C SER A 147 7.54 1.29 2.71
N ILE A 148 6.54 2.08 2.30
CA ILE A 148 5.63 1.73 1.21
C ILE A 148 5.84 2.74 0.09
N TRP A 149 6.10 2.24 -1.12
CA TRP A 149 6.25 3.02 -2.32
C TRP A 149 4.99 2.93 -3.17
N ILE A 150 4.48 4.08 -3.60
CA ILE A 150 3.33 4.17 -4.52
C ILE A 150 3.81 4.89 -5.77
N SER A 151 3.84 4.19 -6.89
CA SER A 151 4.23 4.78 -8.17
C SER A 151 3.09 5.57 -8.82
N ASP A 152 3.41 6.34 -9.87
CA ASP A 152 2.39 7.02 -10.69
C ASP A 152 1.36 6.04 -11.25
N ARG A 153 1.80 4.84 -11.64
CA ARG A 153 0.85 3.79 -12.05
C ARG A 153 -0.15 3.43 -10.95
N GLY A 154 0.30 3.42 -9.69
CA GLY A 154 -0.58 3.21 -8.54
C GLY A 154 -1.56 4.36 -8.35
N LEU A 155 -1.07 5.58 -8.45
CA LEU A 155 -1.89 6.79 -8.33
C LEU A 155 -2.94 6.90 -9.44
N GLU A 156 -2.59 6.58 -10.68
CA GLU A 156 -3.44 6.68 -11.85
C GLU A 156 -4.37 5.48 -12.05
N SER A 157 -4.17 4.39 -11.34
CA SER A 157 -4.92 3.13 -11.50
C SER A 157 -6.42 3.22 -11.21
N GLY A 158 -6.85 4.23 -10.43
CA GLY A 158 -8.19 4.31 -9.84
C GLY A 158 -8.39 3.37 -8.64
N HIS A 159 -7.36 2.62 -8.22
CA HIS A 159 -7.41 1.62 -7.15
C HIS A 159 -6.46 1.92 -5.98
N LEU A 160 -6.04 3.17 -5.82
CA LEU A 160 -5.04 3.57 -4.84
C LEU A 160 -5.34 3.07 -3.41
N LYS A 161 -6.62 3.07 -3.01
CA LYS A 161 -7.01 2.58 -1.68
C LYS A 161 -6.75 1.06 -1.52
N ASP A 162 -7.09 0.26 -2.54
CA ASP A 162 -6.89 -1.18 -2.49
C ASP A 162 -5.39 -1.53 -2.56
N ILE A 163 -4.61 -0.78 -3.36
CA ILE A 163 -3.15 -0.90 -3.41
C ILE A 163 -2.54 -0.61 -2.03
N LEU A 164 -2.91 0.52 -1.43
CA LEU A 164 -2.42 0.88 -0.09
C LEU A 164 -2.83 -0.13 0.96
N LEU A 165 -4.04 -0.69 0.86
CA LEU A 165 -4.50 -1.74 1.76
C LEU A 165 -3.68 -3.02 1.62
N HIS A 166 -3.34 -3.42 0.38
CA HIS A 166 -2.47 -4.56 0.10
C HIS A 166 -1.06 -4.35 0.69
N GLU A 167 -0.44 -3.21 0.42
CA GLU A 167 0.92 -2.91 0.94
C GLU A 167 0.91 -2.75 2.48
N ALA A 168 -0.14 -2.16 3.03
CA ALA A 168 -0.31 -2.07 4.49
C ALA A 168 -0.51 -3.45 5.14
N ALA A 169 -1.14 -4.39 4.43
CA ALA A 169 -1.27 -5.76 4.91
C ALA A 169 0.08 -6.47 4.99
N HIS A 170 0.99 -6.23 4.04
CA HIS A 170 2.38 -6.69 4.14
C HIS A 170 3.09 -6.10 5.36
N ALA A 171 2.95 -4.79 5.58
CA ALA A 171 3.53 -4.14 6.76
C ALA A 171 2.97 -4.71 8.06
N TYR A 172 1.65 -4.90 8.16
CA TYR A 172 0.99 -5.51 9.30
C TYR A 172 1.43 -6.95 9.54
N SER A 173 1.51 -7.74 8.48
CA SER A 173 2.01 -9.11 8.54
C SER A 173 3.46 -9.17 9.05
N PHE A 174 4.32 -8.30 8.55
CA PHE A 174 5.73 -8.25 8.89
C PHE A 174 6.00 -7.75 10.32
N ILE A 175 5.29 -6.73 10.78
CA ILE A 175 5.54 -6.09 12.06
C ILE A 175 4.70 -6.74 13.17
N GLU A 176 3.37 -6.78 13.00
CA GLU A 176 2.45 -7.18 14.06
C GLU A 176 2.26 -8.70 14.10
N LEU A 177 1.91 -9.34 12.96
CA LEU A 177 1.62 -10.77 12.97
C LEU A 177 2.85 -11.64 13.20
N GLN A 178 4.05 -11.15 12.87
CA GLN A 178 5.32 -11.84 13.15
C GLN A 178 5.59 -11.88 14.66
N GLU A 179 5.30 -10.80 15.39
CA GLU A 179 5.50 -10.70 16.83
C GLU A 179 4.37 -11.35 17.64
N CYS A 180 3.16 -11.36 17.09
CA CYS A 180 1.99 -11.96 17.72
C CYS A 180 2.07 -13.49 17.70
N LYS A 181 2.27 -14.11 18.88
CA LYS A 181 2.50 -15.55 18.99
C LYS A 181 1.39 -16.24 19.76
N LYS A 182 0.96 -17.40 19.26
CA LYS A 182 0.10 -18.30 20.03
C LYS A 182 0.84 -18.98 21.17
N PRO A 183 0.12 -19.48 22.18
CA PRO A 183 0.69 -20.46 23.11
C PRO A 183 1.35 -21.61 22.32
N GLY A 184 2.63 -21.85 22.53
CA GLY A 184 3.44 -22.78 21.72
C GLY A 184 4.43 -22.11 20.78
N GLY A 185 4.42 -20.77 20.66
CA GLY A 185 5.47 -19.98 20.03
C GLY A 185 5.33 -19.74 18.53
N GLU A 186 4.33 -20.29 17.85
CA GLU A 186 4.10 -20.03 16.44
C GLU A 186 3.46 -18.65 16.22
N SER A 187 4.03 -17.87 15.29
CA SER A 187 3.50 -16.54 14.96
C SER A 187 2.22 -16.64 14.14
N TYR A 188 1.33 -15.65 14.29
CA TYR A 188 0.14 -15.56 13.44
C TYR A 188 0.48 -15.32 11.98
N ARG A 189 1.61 -14.70 11.66
CA ARG A 189 2.12 -14.62 10.29
C ARG A 189 2.31 -16.01 9.69
N SER A 190 3.02 -16.91 10.41
CA SER A 190 3.22 -18.30 9.95
C SER A 190 1.89 -19.04 9.75
N LEU A 191 0.96 -18.88 10.68
CA LEU A 191 -0.37 -19.51 10.59
C LEU A 191 -1.19 -18.96 9.42
N ALA A 192 -1.16 -17.65 9.19
CA ALA A 192 -1.84 -17.00 8.08
C ALA A 192 -1.27 -17.45 6.72
N HIS A 193 0.06 -17.53 6.59
CA HIS A 193 0.69 -18.04 5.38
C HIS A 193 0.31 -19.48 5.07
N LYS A 194 0.25 -20.34 6.10
CA LYS A 194 -0.21 -21.73 5.93
C LYS A 194 -1.67 -21.81 5.49
N LYS A 195 -2.52 -20.94 6.06
CA LYS A 195 -3.96 -20.92 5.77
C LYS A 195 -4.26 -20.39 4.38
N PHE A 196 -3.60 -19.30 3.98
CA PHE A 196 -3.92 -18.55 2.76
C PHE A 196 -2.94 -18.79 1.60
N GLY A 197 -1.84 -19.50 1.83
CA GLY A 197 -0.90 -19.89 0.77
C GLY A 197 0.24 -18.91 0.52
N GLY A 198 0.53 -18.02 1.46
CA GLY A 198 1.70 -17.11 1.39
C GLY A 198 1.37 -15.65 1.68
N GLU A 199 2.41 -14.82 1.58
CA GLU A 199 2.36 -13.40 1.95
C GLU A 199 1.45 -12.61 1.01
N GLU A 200 1.60 -12.77 -0.30
CA GLU A 200 0.83 -12.04 -1.30
C GLU A 200 -0.67 -12.39 -1.25
N ASN A 201 -0.96 -13.68 -1.08
CA ASN A 201 -2.33 -14.14 -0.92
C ASN A 201 -2.96 -13.57 0.36
N LEU A 202 -2.19 -13.51 1.44
CA LEU A 202 -2.65 -12.90 2.69
C LEU A 202 -2.98 -11.41 2.51
N ALA A 203 -2.14 -10.68 1.77
CA ALA A 203 -2.38 -9.27 1.49
C ALA A 203 -3.69 -9.09 0.68
N ASP A 204 -3.90 -9.88 -0.36
CA ASP A 204 -5.16 -9.87 -1.14
C ASP A 204 -6.37 -10.27 -0.28
N ILE A 205 -6.22 -11.24 0.61
CA ILE A 205 -7.27 -11.63 1.57
C ILE A 205 -7.68 -10.45 2.45
N PHE A 206 -6.74 -9.64 2.91
CA PHE A 206 -7.08 -8.42 3.66
C PHE A 206 -7.79 -7.38 2.80
N VAL A 207 -7.43 -7.23 1.51
CA VAL A 207 -8.19 -6.38 0.59
C VAL A 207 -9.65 -6.82 0.52
N TYR A 208 -9.93 -8.11 0.31
CA TYR A 208 -11.30 -8.66 0.32
C TYR A 208 -11.99 -8.52 1.67
N PHE A 209 -11.27 -8.74 2.76
CA PHE A 209 -11.82 -8.65 4.12
C PHE A 209 -12.40 -7.26 4.40
N TYR A 210 -11.70 -6.21 3.96
CA TYR A 210 -12.12 -4.83 4.14
C TYR A 210 -12.93 -4.25 2.96
N GLY A 211 -13.42 -5.11 2.08
CA GLY A 211 -14.38 -4.75 1.03
C GLY A 211 -13.77 -4.17 -0.24
N GLY A 212 -12.43 -4.22 -0.39
CA GLY A 212 -11.74 -3.96 -1.65
C GLY A 212 -11.98 -5.09 -2.66
N LYS A 213 -11.64 -4.85 -3.91
CA LYS A 213 -11.87 -5.79 -5.02
C LYS A 213 -10.70 -5.90 -5.98
N TRP A 214 -9.75 -5.00 -5.88
CA TRP A 214 -8.60 -4.99 -6.76
C TRP A 214 -7.47 -5.82 -6.14
N THR A 215 -7.36 -7.06 -6.62
CA THR A 215 -6.42 -8.09 -6.15
C THR A 215 -5.70 -8.71 -7.33
N HIS A 216 -4.55 -9.36 -7.10
CA HIS A 216 -3.70 -9.86 -8.16
C HIS A 216 -3.29 -11.32 -8.00
N TYR A 217 -3.30 -11.85 -6.79
CA TYR A 217 -2.78 -13.18 -6.48
C TYR A 217 -3.88 -14.20 -6.24
N ILE A 218 -5.02 -13.72 -5.81
CA ILE A 218 -6.20 -14.54 -5.63
C ILE A 218 -7.39 -13.90 -6.34
N ASP A 219 -8.23 -14.75 -6.94
CA ASP A 219 -9.49 -14.36 -7.56
C ASP A 219 -10.62 -15.03 -6.78
N LEU A 220 -11.30 -14.25 -5.95
CA LEU A 220 -12.42 -14.72 -5.13
C LEU A 220 -13.67 -13.91 -5.48
N GLU A 221 -14.79 -14.59 -5.69
CA GLU A 221 -16.08 -13.92 -5.78
C GLU A 221 -16.44 -13.24 -4.45
N TYR A 222 -16.11 -13.91 -3.34
CA TYR A 222 -16.28 -13.39 -1.98
C TYR A 222 -15.41 -14.13 -0.96
N LEU A 223 -15.08 -13.46 0.12
CA LEU A 223 -14.40 -14.10 1.25
C LEU A 223 -15.40 -14.90 2.07
N SER A 224 -15.12 -16.19 2.29
CA SER A 224 -16.00 -17.08 3.07
C SER A 224 -16.18 -16.57 4.51
N VAL A 225 -17.31 -16.93 5.13
CA VAL A 225 -17.60 -16.60 6.55
C VAL A 225 -16.50 -17.14 7.45
N GLU A 226 -16.09 -18.40 7.24
CA GLU A 226 -15.01 -19.03 8.02
C GLU A 226 -13.70 -18.22 7.96
N ASN A 227 -13.32 -17.73 6.78
CA ASN A 227 -12.11 -16.93 6.62
C ASN A 227 -12.26 -15.55 7.27
N ARG A 228 -13.44 -14.94 7.19
CA ARG A 228 -13.73 -13.68 7.90
C ARG A 228 -13.63 -13.84 9.40
N ASP A 229 -14.23 -14.89 9.95
CA ASP A 229 -14.20 -15.18 11.39
C ASP A 229 -12.77 -15.42 11.86
N TRP A 230 -11.99 -16.19 11.10
CA TRP A 230 -10.60 -16.46 11.42
C TRP A 230 -9.75 -15.18 11.46
N ILE A 231 -9.95 -14.25 10.50
CA ILE A 231 -9.24 -12.96 10.45
C ILE A 231 -9.64 -12.09 11.64
N ASN A 232 -10.95 -12.01 11.96
CA ASN A 232 -11.43 -11.27 13.13
C ASN A 232 -10.81 -11.78 14.42
N GLU A 233 -10.78 -13.11 14.61
CA GLU A 233 -10.18 -13.74 15.78
C GLU A 233 -8.68 -13.45 15.86
N MET A 234 -7.98 -13.52 14.74
CA MET A 234 -6.54 -13.22 14.66
C MET A 234 -6.26 -11.78 15.07
N ILE A 235 -6.96 -10.81 14.47
CA ILE A 235 -6.79 -9.39 14.79
C ILE A 235 -7.06 -9.15 16.28
N ALA A 236 -8.21 -9.60 16.78
CA ALA A 236 -8.58 -9.42 18.17
C ALA A 236 -7.58 -10.04 19.15
N TYR A 237 -7.05 -11.22 18.82
CA TYR A 237 -6.03 -11.86 19.64
C TYR A 237 -4.72 -11.06 19.64
N CYS A 238 -4.28 -10.57 18.47
CA CYS A 238 -3.03 -9.82 18.38
C CYS A 238 -3.12 -8.46 19.05
N ASP A 239 -4.26 -7.80 19.02
CA ASP A 239 -4.49 -6.56 19.77
C ASP A 239 -4.37 -6.78 21.28
N LEU A 240 -4.95 -7.85 21.81
CA LEU A 240 -4.82 -8.23 23.23
C LEU A 240 -3.37 -8.58 23.59
N TYR A 241 -2.69 -9.36 22.75
CA TYR A 241 -1.29 -9.73 22.94
C TYR A 241 -0.36 -8.51 23.02
N LYS A 242 -0.61 -7.50 22.19
CA LYS A 242 0.13 -6.23 22.20
C LYS A 242 -0.08 -5.45 23.50
N LEU A 243 -1.33 -5.40 23.98
CA LEU A 243 -1.65 -4.74 25.26
C LEU A 243 -0.96 -5.41 26.44
N GLU A 244 -0.91 -6.74 26.50
CA GLU A 244 -0.25 -7.50 27.58
C GLU A 244 1.27 -7.32 27.57
N LYS A 245 1.89 -7.15 26.40
CA LYS A 245 3.35 -6.92 26.30
C LYS A 245 3.78 -5.53 26.78
N ASN A 246 2.88 -4.55 26.72
CA ASN A 246 3.17 -3.15 27.04
C ASN A 246 2.82 -2.78 28.50
N THR A 247 2.30 -3.73 29.29
CA THR A 247 2.03 -3.60 30.73
C THR A 247 3.08 -4.30 31.57
#